data_affb4c521820b78eccbf387d0f7c28dc
#
_entry.id   affb4c521820b78eccbf387d0f7c28dc
#
_cell.length_a   1.000
_cell.length_b   1.000
_cell.length_c   1.000
_cell.angle_alpha   90.00
_cell.angle_beta   90.00
_cell.angle_gamma   90.00
#
_symmetry.space_group_name_H-M   'P 1'
#
loop_
_entity.id
_entity.type
_entity.pdbx_description
1 polymer ?
#
loop_
_entity_poly.entity_id
_entity_poly.type
_entity_poly.pdbx_seq_one_letter_code
_entity_poly.pdbx_strand_id
1 'polypeptide(L)'
;MEEKLKMLKLTFAPDFEIENVTYGSAGDRITKEADGREQPMQRFVAVTNGKSGLAVSAKGKYSASANREYFAFVGVRTCYFADHYGRRDDRMHAQDLGENKFEYTITPFSGDYVEIEKINDKLHAEFPHINETYHRGTLPQSGSLIKLDADNISVTAVKAAEDGNGLIFRLRETAGRETEAKLTWLGKEYAISVKAKGFVSYRLSSEGAFTRTNLLEDYL
;
A
#
# COMPACT_ATOMS: atom_id res chain seq x y z
N MET A 1 8.34 14.96 20.40
CA MET A 1 9.40 14.14 21.04
C MET A 1 10.70 14.92 21.02
N GLU A 2 11.37 15.08 22.14
CA GLU A 2 12.58 15.92 22.23
C GLU A 2 13.83 15.11 22.61
N GLU A 3 13.66 13.87 23.04
CA GLU A 3 14.78 12.99 23.38
C GLU A 3 15.42 12.33 22.16
N LYS A 4 16.74 12.31 22.13
CA LYS A 4 17.55 11.67 21.08
C LYS A 4 17.69 10.16 21.36
N LEU A 5 17.88 9.37 20.29
CA LEU A 5 18.07 7.91 20.35
C LEU A 5 16.92 7.15 21.03
N LYS A 6 15.71 7.64 20.88
CA LYS A 6 14.49 7.01 21.37
C LYS A 6 13.60 6.51 20.24
N MET A 7 12.76 5.58 20.57
CA MET A 7 11.75 5.04 19.68
C MET A 7 10.40 5.07 20.38
N LEU A 8 9.42 5.69 19.74
CA LEU A 8 8.03 5.64 20.15
C LEU A 8 7.32 4.60 19.29
N LYS A 9 6.73 3.60 19.94
CA LYS A 9 5.90 2.58 19.31
C LYS A 9 4.45 2.74 19.72
N LEU A 10 3.55 2.52 18.76
CA LEU A 10 2.13 2.34 19.03
C LEU A 10 1.86 0.84 19.08
N THR A 11 1.41 0.37 20.24
CA THR A 11 1.26 -1.05 20.55
C THR A 11 -0.22 -1.43 20.62
N PHE A 12 -0.54 -2.57 20.07
CA PHE A 12 -1.88 -3.15 20.00
C PHE A 12 -1.84 -4.58 20.51
N ALA A 13 -2.72 -4.92 21.45
CA ALA A 13 -2.88 -6.26 22.00
C ALA A 13 -4.27 -6.79 21.56
N PRO A 14 -4.35 -7.72 20.61
CA PRO A 14 -5.61 -8.35 20.25
C PRO A 14 -6.06 -9.34 21.35
N ASP A 15 -7.35 -9.66 21.37
CA ASP A 15 -7.92 -10.67 22.28
C ASP A 15 -7.74 -12.09 21.71
N PHE A 16 -6.54 -12.39 21.22
CA PHE A 16 -6.11 -13.71 20.75
C PHE A 16 -4.59 -13.83 20.75
N GLU A 17 -4.06 -15.03 20.88
CA GLU A 17 -2.63 -15.30 20.72
C GLU A 17 -2.22 -15.13 19.25
N ILE A 18 -1.17 -14.37 19.01
CA ILE A 18 -0.65 -14.10 17.67
C ILE A 18 0.21 -15.29 17.20
N GLU A 19 -0.24 -15.98 16.14
CA GLU A 19 0.49 -17.07 15.53
C GLU A 19 1.34 -16.60 14.35
N ASN A 20 0.79 -15.72 13.52
CA ASN A 20 1.44 -15.23 12.32
C ASN A 20 1.39 -13.71 12.23
N VAL A 21 2.47 -13.14 11.70
CA VAL A 21 2.57 -11.71 11.43
C VAL A 21 2.87 -11.50 9.95
N THR A 22 2.07 -10.67 9.31
CA THR A 22 2.25 -10.30 7.91
C THR A 22 2.60 -8.82 7.82
N TYR A 23 3.70 -8.53 7.17
CA TYR A 23 4.18 -7.18 6.89
C TYR A 23 3.96 -6.87 5.42
N GLY A 24 3.30 -5.76 5.13
CA GLY A 24 3.24 -5.23 3.77
C GLY A 24 4.64 -4.86 3.27
N SER A 25 4.88 -5.02 1.99
CA SER A 25 6.12 -4.66 1.30
C SER A 25 5.82 -3.87 0.02
N ALA A 26 6.84 -3.47 -0.73
CA ALA A 26 6.70 -2.60 -1.90
C ALA A 26 5.75 -3.12 -3.00
N GLY A 27 5.52 -4.41 -3.07
CA GLY A 27 4.68 -4.99 -4.13
C GLY A 27 3.84 -6.18 -3.68
N ASP A 28 4.06 -6.65 -2.46
CA ASP A 28 3.38 -7.81 -1.89
C ASP A 28 3.41 -7.70 -0.36
N ARG A 29 3.36 -8.80 0.32
CA ARG A 29 3.46 -8.95 1.77
C ARG A 29 4.30 -10.16 2.13
N ILE A 30 4.91 -10.13 3.31
CA ILE A 30 5.76 -11.21 3.82
C ILE A 30 5.22 -11.63 5.18
N THR A 31 4.94 -12.92 5.33
CA THR A 31 4.54 -13.50 6.62
C THR A 31 5.78 -14.07 7.34
N LYS A 32 5.89 -13.77 8.62
CA LYS A 32 6.98 -14.18 9.50
C LYS A 32 6.44 -14.65 10.84
N GLU A 33 7.30 -15.27 11.64
CA GLU A 33 7.02 -15.60 13.03
C GLU A 33 6.96 -14.34 13.91
N ALA A 34 6.15 -14.41 14.98
CA ALA A 34 6.01 -13.37 15.98
C ALA A 34 7.14 -13.45 17.02
N ASP A 35 8.38 -13.13 16.61
CA ASP A 35 9.61 -13.28 17.40
C ASP A 35 10.03 -12.02 18.17
N GLY A 36 9.24 -10.97 18.12
CA GLY A 36 9.47 -9.68 18.79
C GLY A 36 10.45 -8.76 18.07
N ARG A 37 11.10 -9.20 16.99
CA ARG A 37 12.08 -8.39 16.27
C ARG A 37 11.43 -7.32 15.41
N GLU A 38 12.13 -6.19 15.28
CA GLU A 38 11.76 -5.17 14.31
C GLU A 38 11.91 -5.70 12.87
N GLN A 39 10.88 -5.49 12.08
CA GLN A 39 10.84 -5.85 10.67
C GLN A 39 10.48 -4.61 9.84
N PRO A 40 11.04 -4.48 8.63
CA PRO A 40 10.56 -3.48 7.71
C PRO A 40 9.12 -3.76 7.31
N MET A 41 8.32 -2.72 7.24
CA MET A 41 6.97 -2.79 6.69
C MET A 41 6.74 -1.63 5.74
N GLN A 42 5.84 -1.81 4.79
CA GLN A 42 5.23 -0.72 4.05
C GLN A 42 3.72 -0.87 4.13
N ARG A 43 3.05 0.25 4.39
CA ARG A 43 1.60 0.36 4.38
C ARG A 43 0.89 -0.29 5.56
N PHE A 44 1.19 -1.55 5.93
CA PHE A 44 0.50 -2.24 7.02
C PHE A 44 1.33 -3.32 7.70
N VAL A 45 0.95 -3.64 8.93
CA VAL A 45 1.27 -4.87 9.65
C VAL A 45 -0.05 -5.53 10.08
N ALA A 46 -0.15 -6.84 9.91
CA ALA A 46 -1.33 -7.61 10.26
C ALA A 46 -0.95 -8.86 11.04
N VAL A 47 -1.72 -9.18 12.08
CA VAL A 47 -1.51 -10.35 12.94
C VAL A 47 -2.76 -11.23 12.92
N THR A 48 -2.58 -12.54 13.05
CA THR A 48 -3.68 -13.51 13.02
C THR A 48 -3.37 -14.79 13.79
N ASN A 49 -4.43 -15.46 14.27
CA ASN A 49 -4.40 -16.82 14.79
C ASN A 49 -5.04 -17.83 13.81
N GLY A 50 -5.11 -17.49 12.52
CA GLY A 50 -5.74 -18.31 11.50
C GLY A 50 -7.26 -18.19 11.40
N LYS A 51 -7.95 -17.68 12.43
CA LYS A 51 -9.42 -17.46 12.44
C LYS A 51 -9.76 -15.98 12.48
N SER A 52 -9.14 -15.26 13.39
CA SER A 52 -9.31 -13.82 13.60
C SER A 52 -8.02 -13.12 13.32
N GLY A 53 -8.09 -11.90 12.82
CA GLY A 53 -6.94 -11.06 12.55
C GLY A 53 -7.20 -9.60 12.89
N LEU A 54 -6.11 -8.89 13.13
CA LEU A 54 -6.09 -7.45 13.34
C LEU A 54 -4.96 -6.85 12.53
N ALA A 55 -5.28 -5.87 11.69
CA ALA A 55 -4.30 -5.14 10.90
C ALA A 55 -4.23 -3.67 11.32
N VAL A 56 -3.05 -3.10 11.24
CA VAL A 56 -2.84 -1.67 11.35
C VAL A 56 -2.17 -1.17 10.07
N SER A 57 -2.89 -0.31 9.37
CA SER A 57 -2.38 0.42 8.20
C SER A 57 -1.89 1.78 8.65
N ALA A 58 -0.67 2.17 8.30
CA ALA A 58 -0.07 3.43 8.75
C ALA A 58 0.60 4.18 7.60
N LYS A 59 0.22 5.45 7.42
CA LYS A 59 0.78 6.32 6.39
C LYS A 59 2.19 6.76 6.78
N GLY A 60 3.17 6.54 5.89
CA GLY A 60 4.56 6.98 6.10
C GLY A 60 5.29 6.30 7.27
N LYS A 61 4.93 5.05 7.61
CA LYS A 61 5.61 4.26 8.64
C LYS A 61 6.18 2.98 8.04
N TYR A 62 7.41 2.64 8.44
CA TYR A 62 8.21 1.66 7.73
C TYR A 62 8.81 0.56 8.61
N SER A 63 8.42 0.47 9.88
CA SER A 63 8.91 -0.56 10.79
C SER A 63 7.83 -0.99 11.77
N ALA A 64 7.74 -2.29 12.01
CA ALA A 64 6.86 -2.89 12.99
C ALA A 64 7.51 -4.12 13.63
N SER A 65 7.01 -4.52 14.79
CA SER A 65 7.39 -5.74 15.48
C SER A 65 6.17 -6.42 16.07
N ALA A 66 6.24 -7.72 16.26
CA ALA A 66 5.20 -8.47 16.95
C ALA A 66 5.79 -9.64 17.73
N ASN A 67 5.18 -9.94 18.87
CA ASN A 67 5.33 -11.19 19.60
C ASN A 67 3.97 -11.88 19.72
N ARG A 68 3.85 -12.93 20.53
CA ARG A 68 2.60 -13.67 20.68
C ARG A 68 1.47 -12.92 21.36
N GLU A 69 1.76 -11.85 22.09
CA GLU A 69 0.81 -11.09 22.90
C GLU A 69 0.39 -9.76 22.26
N TYR A 70 1.34 -9.09 21.58
CA TYR A 70 1.09 -7.77 21.01
C TYR A 70 1.91 -7.55 19.73
N PHE A 71 1.49 -6.58 18.97
CA PHE A 71 2.26 -6.03 17.85
C PHE A 71 2.30 -4.51 17.92
N ALA A 72 3.29 -3.92 17.27
CA ALA A 72 3.47 -2.48 17.30
C ALA A 72 4.08 -1.99 15.98
N PHE A 73 3.75 -0.76 15.59
CA PHE A 73 4.52 -0.05 14.58
C PHE A 73 5.30 1.12 15.18
N VAL A 74 6.40 1.47 14.55
CA VAL A 74 7.24 2.59 14.97
C VAL A 74 6.62 3.89 14.49
N GLY A 75 6.13 4.70 15.42
CA GLY A 75 5.59 6.03 15.16
C GLY A 75 6.69 7.07 14.90
N VAL A 76 7.67 7.12 15.80
CA VAL A 76 8.80 8.08 15.75
C VAL A 76 10.09 7.37 16.15
N ARG A 77 11.18 7.70 15.47
CA ARG A 77 12.51 7.19 15.81
C ARG A 77 13.55 8.31 15.72
N THR A 78 14.02 8.80 16.85
CA THR A 78 15.02 9.87 16.92
C THR A 78 16.45 9.34 16.83
N CYS A 79 16.83 8.84 15.66
CA CYS A 79 18.20 8.40 15.37
C CYS A 79 19.04 9.57 14.85
N TYR A 80 20.36 9.43 14.89
CA TYR A 80 21.26 10.35 14.20
C TYR A 80 21.25 10.08 12.71
N PHE A 81 21.33 11.16 11.92
CA PHE A 81 21.47 11.05 10.47
C PHE A 81 22.88 10.56 10.10
N ALA A 82 22.96 9.59 9.21
CA ALA A 82 24.20 9.10 8.59
C ALA A 82 25.34 8.72 9.57
N ASP A 83 25.00 8.09 10.69
CA ASP A 83 25.91 7.77 11.79
C ASP A 83 26.78 6.50 11.55
N HIS A 84 27.10 6.12 10.32
CA HIS A 84 27.84 4.87 10.14
C HIS A 84 29.37 5.05 10.09
N TYR A 85 29.89 6.25 9.93
CA TYR A 85 31.32 6.49 9.76
C TYR A 85 31.88 7.58 10.67
N GLY A 86 31.06 8.19 11.51
CA GLY A 86 31.46 9.36 12.28
C GLY A 86 31.53 9.13 13.79
N ARG A 87 32.34 9.93 14.45
CA ARG A 87 32.30 10.05 15.90
C ARG A 87 31.05 10.82 16.29
N ARG A 88 30.22 10.26 17.16
CA ARG A 88 29.04 10.94 17.72
C ARG A 88 29.49 12.14 18.53
N ASP A 89 29.09 13.32 18.13
CA ASP A 89 29.33 14.57 18.85
C ASP A 89 28.08 15.46 18.85
N ASP A 90 28.13 16.60 19.52
CA ASP A 90 27.00 17.53 19.65
C ASP A 90 26.58 18.21 18.34
N ARG A 91 27.36 18.05 17.28
CA ARG A 91 27.06 18.58 15.94
C ARG A 91 26.18 17.66 15.11
N MET A 92 26.01 16.40 15.54
CA MET A 92 25.11 15.46 14.84
C MET A 92 23.64 15.81 15.08
N HIS A 93 22.90 15.89 14.00
CA HIS A 93 21.47 16.15 14.04
C HIS A 93 20.69 14.85 14.24
N ALA A 94 19.83 14.80 15.25
CA ALA A 94 18.86 13.73 15.40
C ALA A 94 17.64 14.01 14.52
N GLN A 95 17.11 12.97 13.89
CA GLN A 95 15.91 13.03 13.06
C GLN A 95 14.66 12.96 13.92
N ASP A 96 13.52 13.36 13.35
CA ASP A 96 12.17 13.24 13.91
C ASP A 96 11.97 13.86 15.30
N LEU A 97 12.81 14.84 15.69
CA LEU A 97 12.57 15.66 16.87
C LEU A 97 11.38 16.60 16.67
N GLY A 98 10.70 16.96 17.75
CA GLY A 98 9.58 17.90 17.76
C GLY A 98 8.21 17.25 17.57
N GLU A 99 7.29 17.97 16.93
CA GLU A 99 5.93 17.51 16.67
C GLU A 99 5.91 16.55 15.47
N ASN A 100 5.29 15.38 15.68
CA ASN A 100 5.12 14.37 14.65
C ASN A 100 3.63 14.03 14.52
N LYS A 101 3.09 14.13 13.30
CA LYS A 101 1.71 13.75 12.98
C LYS A 101 1.72 12.57 12.02
N PHE A 102 0.84 11.61 12.26
CA PHE A 102 0.67 10.46 11.38
C PHE A 102 -0.74 9.89 11.50
N GLU A 103 -1.18 9.28 10.43
CA GLU A 103 -2.50 8.64 10.32
C GLU A 103 -2.34 7.13 10.29
N TYR A 104 -3.27 6.44 10.92
CA TYR A 104 -3.36 4.98 10.86
C TYR A 104 -4.81 4.51 10.97
N THR A 105 -5.06 3.32 10.46
CA THR A 105 -6.37 2.65 10.51
C THR A 105 -6.20 1.29 11.15
N ILE A 106 -7.12 0.93 12.04
CA ILE A 106 -7.20 -0.40 12.65
C ILE A 106 -8.30 -1.17 11.93
N THR A 107 -7.98 -2.36 11.43
CA THR A 107 -8.90 -3.18 10.64
C THR A 107 -8.95 -4.59 11.20
N PRO A 108 -10.03 -5.00 11.89
CA PRO A 108 -10.32 -6.40 12.15
C PRO A 108 -10.58 -7.14 10.83
N PHE A 109 -10.07 -8.35 10.68
CA PHE A 109 -10.28 -9.13 9.47
C PHE A 109 -10.34 -10.64 9.75
N SER A 110 -10.85 -11.38 8.78
CA SER A 110 -10.78 -12.84 8.73
C SER A 110 -10.59 -13.29 7.28
N GLY A 111 -9.84 -14.35 7.05
CA GLY A 111 -9.55 -14.85 5.71
C GLY A 111 -8.41 -14.10 5.00
N ASP A 112 -8.68 -13.57 3.81
CA ASP A 112 -7.66 -12.94 2.97
C ASP A 112 -7.41 -11.45 3.31
N TYR A 113 -6.50 -10.84 2.56
CA TYR A 113 -6.02 -9.46 2.80
C TYR A 113 -6.67 -8.42 1.88
N VAL A 114 -7.69 -8.78 1.10
CA VAL A 114 -8.30 -7.89 0.09
C VAL A 114 -8.82 -6.61 0.73
N GLU A 115 -9.52 -6.72 1.85
CA GLU A 115 -10.07 -5.52 2.53
C GLU A 115 -8.97 -4.64 3.12
N ILE A 116 -7.90 -5.24 3.68
CA ILE A 116 -6.75 -4.50 4.18
C ILE A 116 -6.09 -3.73 3.05
N GLU A 117 -5.90 -4.36 1.88
CA GLU A 117 -5.30 -3.70 0.72
C GLU A 117 -6.18 -2.55 0.20
N LYS A 118 -7.50 -2.72 0.16
CA LYS A 118 -8.43 -1.64 -0.21
C LYS A 118 -8.38 -0.45 0.77
N ILE A 119 -8.29 -0.73 2.07
CA ILE A 119 -8.15 0.31 3.09
C ILE A 119 -6.80 1.02 2.95
N ASN A 120 -5.73 0.27 2.68
CA ASN A 120 -4.43 0.84 2.40
C ASN A 120 -4.44 1.74 1.16
N ASP A 121 -5.07 1.30 0.07
CA ASP A 121 -5.18 2.12 -1.14
C ASP A 121 -5.90 3.43 -0.85
N LYS A 122 -6.97 3.41 -0.06
CA LYS A 122 -7.69 4.64 0.37
C LYS A 122 -6.85 5.52 1.30
N LEU A 123 -6.17 4.94 2.29
CA LEU A 123 -5.35 5.70 3.25
C LEU A 123 -4.17 6.41 2.57
N HIS A 124 -3.58 5.79 1.55
CA HIS A 124 -2.42 6.33 0.85
C HIS A 124 -2.77 7.14 -0.41
N ALA A 125 -4.03 7.11 -0.85
CA ALA A 125 -4.45 7.90 -2.00
C ALA A 125 -4.42 9.40 -1.69
N GLU A 126 -3.85 10.16 -2.60
CA GLU A 126 -3.97 11.61 -2.61
C GLU A 126 -5.13 11.99 -3.53
N PHE A 127 -6.11 12.69 -2.97
CA PHE A 127 -7.28 13.16 -3.71
C PHE A 127 -7.10 14.65 -4.04
N PRO A 128 -6.64 14.99 -5.26
CA PRO A 128 -6.57 16.37 -5.66
C PRO A 128 -7.99 16.97 -5.71
N HIS A 129 -8.12 18.20 -5.26
CA HIS A 129 -9.39 18.93 -5.30
C HIS A 129 -9.17 20.30 -5.92
N ILE A 130 -10.18 20.79 -6.63
CA ILE A 130 -10.20 22.10 -7.25
C ILE A 130 -11.47 22.81 -6.78
N ASN A 131 -11.32 24.04 -6.30
CA ASN A 131 -12.45 24.89 -5.99
C ASN A 131 -12.82 25.70 -7.24
N GLU A 132 -14.06 25.56 -7.66
CA GLU A 132 -14.62 26.27 -8.80
C GLU A 132 -15.80 27.14 -8.40
N THR A 133 -16.08 28.21 -9.19
CA THR A 133 -17.30 28.99 -9.06
C THR A 133 -18.47 28.21 -9.62
N TYR A 134 -19.68 28.57 -9.18
CA TYR A 134 -20.90 27.93 -9.69
C TYR A 134 -21.03 28.14 -11.22
N HIS A 135 -21.14 27.02 -11.93
CA HIS A 135 -21.40 27.01 -13.38
C HIS A 135 -22.29 25.81 -13.75
N ARG A 136 -22.91 25.87 -14.93
CA ARG A 136 -23.66 24.74 -15.46
C ARG A 136 -22.68 23.68 -16.03
N GLY A 137 -23.02 22.42 -15.84
CA GLY A 137 -22.26 21.28 -16.37
C GLY A 137 -23.19 20.17 -16.85
N THR A 138 -22.65 19.29 -17.70
CA THR A 138 -23.36 18.13 -18.25
C THR A 138 -22.85 16.80 -17.69
N LEU A 139 -21.75 16.84 -16.92
CA LEU A 139 -21.21 15.65 -16.29
C LEU A 139 -22.03 15.25 -15.05
N PRO A 140 -22.12 13.94 -14.74
CA PRO A 140 -22.74 13.49 -13.50
C PRO A 140 -21.95 13.97 -12.27
N GLN A 141 -22.60 14.09 -11.13
CA GLN A 141 -21.96 14.52 -9.87
C GLN A 141 -20.89 13.55 -9.38
N SER A 142 -20.97 12.29 -9.78
CA SER A 142 -19.96 11.27 -9.47
C SER A 142 -19.82 10.29 -10.62
N GLY A 143 -18.63 9.75 -10.79
CA GLY A 143 -18.36 8.76 -11.84
C GLY A 143 -16.99 8.13 -11.68
N SER A 144 -16.77 7.06 -12.42
CA SER A 144 -15.47 6.40 -12.55
C SER A 144 -15.16 6.15 -14.02
N LEU A 145 -13.97 6.52 -14.43
CA LEU A 145 -13.46 6.21 -15.77
C LEU A 145 -12.98 4.76 -15.88
N ILE A 146 -12.58 4.16 -14.75
CA ILE A 146 -12.12 2.78 -14.65
C ILE A 146 -13.07 1.99 -13.76
N LYS A 147 -13.40 0.76 -14.18
CA LYS A 147 -14.07 -0.24 -13.34
C LYS A 147 -13.36 -1.59 -13.51
N LEU A 148 -13.31 -2.34 -12.44
CA LEU A 148 -12.86 -3.74 -12.41
C LEU A 148 -14.01 -4.58 -11.86
N ASP A 149 -14.23 -5.75 -12.44
CA ASP A 149 -15.23 -6.72 -11.98
C ASP A 149 -14.68 -7.72 -10.95
N ALA A 150 -13.39 -7.60 -10.60
CA ALA A 150 -12.71 -8.37 -9.57
C ALA A 150 -12.26 -7.48 -8.41
N ASP A 151 -12.56 -7.89 -7.19
CA ASP A 151 -12.28 -7.13 -5.96
C ASP A 151 -10.84 -7.27 -5.45
N ASN A 152 -10.12 -8.28 -5.93
CA ASN A 152 -8.73 -8.58 -5.59
C ASN A 152 -7.71 -8.04 -6.61
N ILE A 153 -8.13 -7.24 -7.55
CA ILE A 153 -7.23 -6.55 -8.47
C ILE A 153 -7.18 -5.06 -8.10
N SER A 154 -5.99 -4.57 -7.81
CA SER A 154 -5.72 -3.15 -7.55
C SER A 154 -5.10 -2.50 -8.78
N VAL A 155 -5.59 -1.31 -9.15
CA VAL A 155 -4.98 -0.46 -10.17
C VAL A 155 -3.88 0.35 -9.50
N THR A 156 -2.63 0.01 -9.75
CA THR A 156 -1.48 0.67 -9.12
C THR A 156 -0.99 1.90 -9.87
N ALA A 157 -1.25 1.98 -11.17
CA ALA A 157 -0.98 3.15 -11.97
C ALA A 157 -1.82 3.19 -13.26
N VAL A 158 -2.18 4.40 -13.66
CA VAL A 158 -2.65 4.74 -15.01
C VAL A 158 -1.83 5.93 -15.47
N LYS A 159 -1.10 5.78 -16.56
CA LYS A 159 -0.22 6.84 -17.04
C LYS A 159 -0.15 6.85 -18.58
N ALA A 160 0.33 7.93 -19.15
CA ALA A 160 0.72 7.92 -20.56
C ALA A 160 1.90 6.94 -20.78
N ALA A 161 1.92 6.29 -21.92
CA ALA A 161 3.05 5.46 -22.33
C ALA A 161 4.31 6.35 -22.55
N GLU A 162 5.50 5.81 -22.24
CA GLU A 162 6.76 6.57 -22.33
C GLU A 162 7.05 7.10 -23.75
N ASP A 163 6.63 6.37 -24.79
CA ASP A 163 6.74 6.78 -26.18
C ASP A 163 5.61 7.72 -26.66
N GLY A 164 4.70 8.11 -25.75
CA GLY A 164 3.56 8.97 -26.03
C GLY A 164 2.39 8.30 -26.77
N ASN A 165 2.48 7.00 -27.10
CA ASN A 165 1.42 6.31 -27.82
C ASN A 165 0.51 5.51 -26.91
N GLY A 166 -0.50 6.19 -26.32
CA GLY A 166 -1.56 5.57 -25.55
C GLY A 166 -1.36 5.61 -24.04
N LEU A 167 -2.03 4.70 -23.33
CA LEU A 167 -2.07 4.63 -21.87
C LEU A 167 -1.55 3.28 -21.37
N ILE A 168 -0.88 3.31 -20.25
CA ILE A 168 -0.45 2.13 -19.50
C ILE A 168 -1.34 1.96 -18.27
N PHE A 169 -1.88 0.75 -18.09
CA PHE A 169 -2.59 0.31 -16.88
C PHE A 169 -1.71 -0.70 -16.15
N ARG A 170 -1.28 -0.39 -14.93
CA ARG A 170 -0.57 -1.33 -14.07
C ARG A 170 -1.51 -1.88 -13.03
N LEU A 171 -1.57 -3.20 -12.95
CA LEU A 171 -2.49 -3.93 -12.11
C LEU A 171 -1.71 -4.87 -11.20
N ARG A 172 -2.23 -5.09 -10.01
CA ARG A 172 -1.67 -6.03 -9.02
C ARG A 172 -2.77 -6.91 -8.46
N GLU A 173 -2.49 -8.20 -8.34
CA GLU A 173 -3.35 -9.14 -7.63
C GLU A 173 -3.02 -9.14 -6.13
N THR A 174 -4.04 -9.06 -5.26
CA THR A 174 -3.88 -8.79 -3.83
C THR A 174 -4.32 -9.92 -2.90
N ALA A 175 -5.03 -10.94 -3.40
CA ALA A 175 -5.53 -12.07 -2.59
C ALA A 175 -4.57 -13.27 -2.56
N GLY A 176 -3.66 -13.38 -3.54
CA GLY A 176 -2.78 -14.54 -3.70
C GLY A 176 -3.38 -15.65 -4.58
N ARG A 177 -4.31 -15.31 -5.47
CA ARG A 177 -4.92 -16.23 -6.44
C ARG A 177 -4.86 -15.68 -7.86
N GLU A 178 -4.59 -16.53 -8.83
CA GLU A 178 -4.67 -16.15 -10.24
C GLU A 178 -6.10 -15.70 -10.56
N THR A 179 -6.21 -14.57 -11.25
CA THR A 179 -7.50 -13.92 -11.48
C THR A 179 -7.61 -13.45 -12.92
N GLU A 180 -8.67 -13.92 -13.59
CA GLU A 180 -9.14 -13.35 -14.84
C GLU A 180 -10.29 -12.39 -14.54
N ALA A 181 -10.27 -11.23 -15.17
CA ALA A 181 -11.25 -10.19 -14.90
C ALA A 181 -11.44 -9.28 -16.13
N LYS A 182 -12.37 -8.34 -16.01
CA LYS A 182 -12.61 -7.29 -17.00
C LYS A 182 -12.27 -5.93 -16.41
N LEU A 183 -11.45 -5.20 -17.14
CA LEU A 183 -11.22 -3.79 -16.94
C LEU A 183 -12.10 -3.01 -17.89
N THR A 184 -12.94 -2.13 -17.35
CA THR A 184 -13.72 -1.19 -18.18
C THR A 184 -13.03 0.17 -18.15
N TRP A 185 -12.72 0.71 -19.32
CA TRP A 185 -12.20 2.06 -19.50
C TRP A 185 -13.10 2.85 -20.44
N LEU A 186 -13.66 3.97 -19.97
CA LEU A 186 -14.59 4.81 -20.74
C LEU A 186 -15.73 4.01 -21.38
N GLY A 187 -16.26 3.00 -20.67
CA GLY A 187 -17.36 2.17 -21.15
C GLY A 187 -16.97 0.99 -22.05
N LYS A 188 -15.70 0.86 -22.46
CA LYS A 188 -15.20 -0.27 -23.22
C LYS A 188 -14.55 -1.30 -22.32
N GLU A 189 -14.89 -2.57 -22.51
CA GLU A 189 -14.38 -3.70 -21.70
C GLU A 189 -13.14 -4.33 -22.34
N TYR A 190 -12.16 -4.70 -21.50
CA TYR A 190 -10.92 -5.37 -21.85
C TYR A 190 -10.69 -6.54 -20.91
N ALA A 191 -10.41 -7.72 -21.46
CA ALA A 191 -10.03 -8.88 -20.67
C ALA A 191 -8.61 -8.71 -20.11
N ILE A 192 -8.45 -9.04 -18.84
CA ILE A 192 -7.17 -9.02 -18.13
C ILE A 192 -6.96 -10.34 -17.40
N SER A 193 -5.70 -10.75 -17.27
CA SER A 193 -5.29 -11.92 -16.50
C SER A 193 -4.09 -11.53 -15.62
N VAL A 194 -4.20 -11.76 -14.31
CA VAL A 194 -3.14 -11.44 -13.34
C VAL A 194 -2.84 -12.68 -12.52
N LYS A 195 -1.59 -13.12 -12.52
CA LYS A 195 -1.13 -14.25 -11.71
C LYS A 195 -1.26 -13.94 -10.22
N ALA A 196 -1.33 -14.98 -9.40
CA ALA A 196 -1.34 -14.86 -7.95
C ALA A 196 -0.17 -14.00 -7.46
N LYS A 197 -0.46 -12.95 -6.68
CA LYS A 197 0.50 -11.94 -6.19
C LYS A 197 1.29 -11.23 -7.30
N GLY A 198 0.81 -11.30 -8.54
CA GLY A 198 1.48 -10.79 -9.72
C GLY A 198 1.21 -9.33 -9.99
N PHE A 199 2.16 -8.72 -10.70
CA PHE A 199 2.00 -7.46 -11.40
C PHE A 199 1.85 -7.71 -12.90
N VAL A 200 1.04 -6.91 -13.55
CA VAL A 200 0.89 -6.91 -14.99
C VAL A 200 0.73 -5.48 -15.49
N SER A 201 1.27 -5.20 -16.65
CA SER A 201 1.02 -3.97 -17.39
C SER A 201 0.26 -4.28 -18.67
N TYR A 202 -0.74 -3.46 -18.95
CA TYR A 202 -1.45 -3.45 -20.23
C TYR A 202 -1.34 -2.07 -20.86
N ARG A 203 -1.11 -2.05 -22.15
CA ARG A 203 -1.09 -0.82 -22.95
C ARG A 203 -2.35 -0.75 -23.80
N LEU A 204 -3.04 0.36 -23.71
CA LEU A 204 -4.08 0.77 -24.63
C LEU A 204 -3.48 1.78 -25.60
N SER A 205 -3.24 1.38 -26.85
CA SER A 205 -2.70 2.27 -27.88
C SER A 205 -3.70 3.34 -28.30
N SER A 206 -3.24 4.40 -28.95
CA SER A 206 -4.09 5.43 -29.56
C SER A 206 -5.07 4.87 -30.61
N GLU A 207 -4.75 3.73 -31.21
CA GLU A 207 -5.59 3.02 -32.18
C GLU A 207 -6.62 2.09 -31.51
N GLY A 208 -6.56 1.96 -30.19
CA GLY A 208 -7.50 1.16 -29.40
C GLY A 208 -7.12 -0.31 -29.21
N ALA A 209 -5.90 -0.72 -29.58
CA ALA A 209 -5.37 -2.04 -29.25
C ALA A 209 -5.02 -2.11 -27.75
N PHE A 210 -5.46 -3.19 -27.08
CA PHE A 210 -5.17 -3.45 -25.67
C PHE A 210 -4.27 -4.68 -25.57
N THR A 211 -3.01 -4.47 -25.21
CA THR A 211 -1.96 -5.49 -25.30
C THR A 211 -1.15 -5.54 -24.00
N ARG A 212 -0.79 -6.75 -23.58
CA ARG A 212 0.08 -6.94 -22.41
C ARG A 212 1.50 -6.47 -22.72
N THR A 213 2.13 -5.82 -21.75
CA THR A 213 3.53 -5.37 -21.82
C THR A 213 4.30 -5.79 -20.56
N ASN A 214 5.62 -5.69 -20.61
CA ASN A 214 6.47 -5.76 -19.44
C ASN A 214 6.42 -4.44 -18.64
N LEU A 215 7.18 -4.35 -17.54
CA LEU A 215 7.24 -3.13 -16.71
C LEU A 215 7.97 -1.97 -17.39
N LEU A 216 8.77 -2.24 -18.42
CA LEU A 216 9.45 -1.24 -19.27
C LEU A 216 8.58 -0.82 -20.46
N GLU A 217 7.34 -1.33 -20.54
CA GLU A 217 6.34 -1.03 -21.57
C GLU A 217 6.61 -1.66 -22.94
N ASP A 218 7.59 -2.57 -23.03
CA ASP A 218 7.80 -3.36 -24.26
C ASP A 218 6.68 -4.40 -24.41
N TYR A 219 6.28 -4.66 -25.65
CA TYR A 219 5.33 -5.71 -25.98
C TYR A 219 5.89 -7.10 -25.66
N LEU A 220 5.04 -7.97 -25.13
CA LEU A 220 5.36 -9.37 -24.77
C LEU A 220 4.96 -10.33 -25.89
#